data_92871bffa9b352391d045e2d7c6dcef8
#
_entry.id   92871bffa9b352391d045e2d7c6dcef8
#
_cell.length_a   1.000
_cell.length_b   1.000
_cell.length_c   1.000
_cell.angle_alpha   90.00
_cell.angle_beta   90.00
_cell.angle_gamma   90.00
#
_symmetry.space_group_name_H-M   'P 1'
#
loop_
_entity.id
_entity.type
_entity.pdbx_description
1 polymer ?
#
loop_
_entity_poly.entity_id
_entity_poly.type
_entity_poly.pdbx_seq_one_letter_code
_entity_poly.pdbx_strand_id
1 'polypeptide(L)'
;MVYLSHMETRSCQKCEKNFNIEPEDFKFYEKMGVLAPTWCPDCRLQRRLSFRNERTLYKRPCELCGIDTISRFDPIRGIVNYCGECWWSDKWDPTTYGQDYDFSRPFFEQMGELIKKVPQQNLIVMYKTLTNSNFTNMNHYLKNCYYIFNSDYNEKCMYGEEMEHCTDCVDVTMAESTQLAYESFNCNKCYEIYYSVDCESSHDVWFSKNLMGCSNCFGCINLRGQQYCIFNEKYTREDYLKKLEEFNLNSNSSVQEIKEKAQKFWLKFPNKYMHGIQNLDSTGDYVFNSKYVKNSFITTGGEYCKYCMWLIVKNNKECYDFTQFGENTERVYESLCSGKNINDIIGCINALEARELRYSIYSYNNNSNLFGCISLKNHSYCILNKQYSKEEYEEMLPKIIKHMNDMPYVDKKGRKYVYGDFFPTEIAQFNYNETSAQEFFPLTQEEAINQGFSWKEPKERNYKISIVSKNIPDDIKFVSENIVQEILGCEHEGNCKEQCTIAFRITEPEFQFYKAHKLPLPHLCPNCRHYQRVLNRNPNKFWRRKCMKEGCSNEFETAYAPDRPEIVYCEKCYNQEVY
;
A
#
# COMPACT_ATOMS: atom_id res chain seq x y z
N MET A 1 29.99 -24.45 -0.33
CA MET A 1 30.05 -23.16 -1.03
C MET A 1 31.09 -22.28 -0.37
N VAL A 2 31.93 -21.59 -1.15
CA VAL A 2 32.92 -20.65 -0.61
C VAL A 2 32.15 -19.43 -0.09
N TYR A 3 32.27 -19.11 1.20
CA TYR A 3 31.77 -17.87 1.77
C TYR A 3 32.37 -16.71 0.99
N LEU A 4 31.54 -16.01 0.19
CA LEU A 4 31.93 -14.75 -0.41
C LEU A 4 32.03 -13.72 0.73
N SER A 5 33.28 -13.44 1.13
CA SER A 5 33.59 -12.40 2.12
C SER A 5 33.46 -10.99 1.54
N HIS A 6 32.96 -10.86 0.31
CA HIS A 6 32.96 -9.62 -0.45
C HIS A 6 31.57 -9.32 -0.98
N MET A 7 31.24 -8.04 -1.02
CA MET A 7 30.09 -7.49 -1.74
C MET A 7 30.19 -7.83 -3.22
N GLU A 8 29.09 -8.31 -3.80
CA GLU A 8 29.00 -8.58 -5.24
C GLU A 8 28.11 -7.53 -5.91
N THR A 9 28.58 -6.96 -7.02
CA THR A 9 27.78 -6.05 -7.86
C THR A 9 27.24 -6.81 -9.06
N ARG A 10 25.92 -6.77 -9.27
CA ARG A 10 25.22 -7.36 -10.42
C ARG A 10 24.50 -6.33 -11.25
N SER A 11 24.39 -6.57 -12.55
CA SER A 11 23.46 -5.84 -13.41
C SER A 11 22.05 -6.44 -13.32
N CYS A 12 21.04 -5.61 -13.13
CA CYS A 12 19.64 -6.03 -13.05
C CYS A 12 19.14 -6.50 -14.44
N GLN A 13 18.61 -7.73 -14.52
CA GLN A 13 18.12 -8.26 -15.80
C GLN A 13 16.89 -7.52 -16.37
N LYS A 14 16.26 -6.60 -15.62
CA LYS A 14 15.14 -5.79 -16.09
C LYS A 14 15.53 -4.39 -16.51
N CYS A 15 16.24 -3.65 -15.64
CA CYS A 15 16.53 -2.22 -15.86
C CYS A 15 18.01 -1.95 -16.15
N GLU A 16 18.84 -2.99 -16.19
CA GLU A 16 20.28 -2.96 -16.50
C GLU A 16 21.13 -2.12 -15.51
N LYS A 17 20.52 -1.54 -14.48
CA LYS A 17 21.24 -0.82 -13.43
C LYS A 17 21.99 -1.79 -12.53
N ASN A 18 23.17 -1.38 -12.11
CA ASN A 18 23.95 -2.13 -11.14
C ASN A 18 23.30 -2.04 -9.75
N PHE A 19 23.34 -3.14 -9.01
CA PHE A 19 22.95 -3.21 -7.60
C PHE A 19 23.91 -4.12 -6.84
N ASN A 20 24.05 -3.88 -5.55
CA ASN A 20 24.93 -4.63 -4.68
C ASN A 20 24.18 -5.71 -3.91
N ILE A 21 24.85 -6.83 -3.70
CA ILE A 21 24.45 -7.91 -2.80
C ILE A 21 25.52 -7.96 -1.72
N GLU A 22 25.10 -7.68 -0.48
CA GLU A 22 26.00 -7.65 0.65
C GLU A 22 26.33 -9.08 1.16
N PRO A 23 27.44 -9.30 1.89
CA PRO A 23 27.79 -10.62 2.43
C PRO A 23 26.68 -11.23 3.30
N GLU A 24 25.94 -10.40 4.04
CA GLU A 24 24.82 -10.83 4.88
C GLU A 24 23.64 -11.32 4.04
N ASP A 25 23.43 -10.74 2.87
CA ASP A 25 22.36 -11.15 1.95
C ASP A 25 22.60 -12.57 1.44
N PHE A 26 23.84 -12.94 1.13
CA PHE A 26 24.17 -14.31 0.71
C PHE A 26 23.87 -15.33 1.80
N LYS A 27 24.13 -15.01 3.08
CA LYS A 27 23.75 -15.89 4.21
C LYS A 27 22.25 -16.10 4.31
N PHE A 28 21.48 -15.04 4.06
CA PHE A 28 20.02 -15.14 4.04
C PHE A 28 19.54 -16.02 2.87
N TYR A 29 20.02 -15.78 1.64
CA TYR A 29 19.63 -16.59 0.47
C TYR A 29 20.02 -18.06 0.62
N GLU A 30 21.20 -18.36 1.17
CA GLU A 30 21.64 -19.73 1.49
C GLU A 30 20.70 -20.38 2.52
N LYS A 31 20.35 -19.67 3.59
CA LYS A 31 19.38 -20.12 4.61
C LYS A 31 18.01 -20.43 4.03
N MET A 32 17.55 -19.63 3.06
CA MET A 32 16.29 -19.84 2.33
C MET A 32 16.40 -20.93 1.25
N GLY A 33 17.59 -21.43 0.94
CA GLY A 33 17.82 -22.41 -0.12
C GLY A 33 17.58 -21.86 -1.54
N VAL A 34 17.76 -20.55 -1.75
CA VAL A 34 17.55 -19.88 -3.03
C VAL A 34 18.83 -19.30 -3.60
N LEU A 35 18.85 -19.05 -4.90
CA LEU A 35 19.93 -18.31 -5.54
C LEU A 35 19.80 -16.81 -5.22
N ALA A 36 20.96 -16.13 -5.17
CA ALA A 36 20.95 -14.68 -5.03
C ALA A 36 20.29 -14.01 -6.24
N PRO A 37 19.47 -12.96 -6.04
CA PRO A 37 18.60 -12.39 -7.06
C PRO A 37 19.35 -11.78 -8.24
N THR A 38 18.74 -11.84 -9.40
CA THR A 38 19.21 -11.20 -10.65
C THR A 38 18.47 -9.89 -10.96
N TRP A 39 17.51 -9.52 -10.13
CA TRP A 39 16.75 -8.28 -10.20
C TRP A 39 17.14 -7.34 -9.07
N CYS A 40 17.27 -6.04 -9.35
CA CYS A 40 17.50 -5.06 -8.28
C CYS A 40 16.28 -4.92 -7.35
N PRO A 41 16.44 -4.41 -6.12
CA PRO A 41 15.36 -4.29 -5.14
C PRO A 41 14.13 -3.54 -5.66
N ASP A 42 14.32 -2.43 -6.38
CA ASP A 42 13.21 -1.64 -6.95
C ASP A 42 12.40 -2.45 -7.97
N CYS A 43 13.08 -3.20 -8.84
CA CYS A 43 12.42 -4.04 -9.83
C CYS A 43 11.70 -5.24 -9.20
N ARG A 44 12.23 -5.80 -8.09
CA ARG A 44 11.54 -6.84 -7.32
C ARG A 44 10.28 -6.27 -6.65
N LEU A 45 10.37 -5.11 -6.03
CA LEU A 45 9.22 -4.44 -5.41
C LEU A 45 8.15 -4.10 -6.47
N GLN A 46 8.52 -3.50 -7.60
CA GLN A 46 7.59 -3.19 -8.69
C GLN A 46 6.88 -4.45 -9.20
N ARG A 47 7.61 -5.56 -9.34
CA ARG A 47 7.06 -6.87 -9.74
C ARG A 47 6.03 -7.37 -8.73
N ARG A 48 6.33 -7.37 -7.42
CA ARG A 48 5.37 -7.78 -6.39
C ARG A 48 4.12 -6.91 -6.38
N LEU A 49 4.27 -5.59 -6.43
CA LEU A 49 3.15 -4.64 -6.45
C LEU A 49 2.25 -4.79 -7.68
N SER A 50 2.75 -5.32 -8.81
CA SER A 50 1.92 -5.59 -9.99
C SER A 50 0.94 -6.76 -9.82
N PHE A 51 1.03 -7.51 -8.72
CA PHE A 51 0.07 -8.53 -8.31
C PHE A 51 -0.94 -8.05 -7.26
N ARG A 52 -0.99 -6.74 -6.98
CA ARG A 52 -1.83 -6.16 -5.96
C ARG A 52 -2.76 -5.09 -6.53
N ASN A 53 -4.05 -5.40 -6.65
CA ASN A 53 -5.11 -4.44 -6.96
C ASN A 53 -5.94 -4.17 -5.70
N GLU A 54 -5.93 -2.94 -5.21
CA GLU A 54 -6.71 -2.52 -4.05
C GLU A 54 -8.00 -1.82 -4.45
N ARG A 55 -7.91 -0.86 -5.36
CA ARG A 55 -8.89 0.22 -5.58
C ARG A 55 -9.70 0.09 -6.86
N THR A 56 -9.20 -0.65 -7.85
CA THR A 56 -9.92 -0.82 -9.12
C THR A 56 -10.90 -1.98 -9.01
N LEU A 57 -12.19 -1.65 -8.95
CA LEU A 57 -13.26 -2.60 -8.68
C LEU A 57 -14.22 -2.72 -9.88
N TYR A 58 -14.77 -3.92 -10.05
CA TYR A 58 -15.66 -4.30 -11.14
C TYR A 58 -16.95 -4.91 -10.62
N LYS A 59 -18.05 -4.61 -11.28
CA LYS A 59 -19.31 -5.35 -11.08
C LYS A 59 -19.30 -6.57 -12.00
N ARG A 60 -19.42 -7.76 -11.42
CA ARG A 60 -19.51 -9.04 -12.15
C ARG A 60 -20.23 -10.09 -11.32
N PRO A 61 -20.84 -11.13 -11.95
CA PRO A 61 -21.49 -12.20 -11.22
C PRO A 61 -20.47 -13.10 -10.52
N CYS A 62 -20.91 -13.73 -9.42
CA CYS A 62 -20.23 -14.88 -8.83
C CYS A 62 -20.45 -16.08 -9.73
N GLU A 63 -19.39 -16.77 -10.15
CA GLU A 63 -19.49 -17.89 -11.08
C GLU A 63 -19.99 -19.19 -10.42
N LEU A 64 -20.17 -19.23 -9.08
CA LEU A 64 -20.79 -20.35 -8.39
C LEU A 64 -22.30 -20.15 -8.15
N CYS A 65 -22.73 -18.98 -7.67
CA CYS A 65 -24.12 -18.73 -7.31
C CYS A 65 -24.88 -17.78 -8.23
N GLY A 66 -24.22 -17.14 -9.19
CA GLY A 66 -24.81 -16.22 -10.17
C GLY A 66 -25.14 -14.81 -9.62
N ILE A 67 -24.97 -14.54 -8.33
CA ILE A 67 -25.30 -13.22 -7.73
C ILE A 67 -24.31 -12.17 -8.21
N ASP A 68 -24.81 -11.00 -8.60
CA ASP A 68 -23.98 -9.83 -8.91
C ASP A 68 -23.17 -9.41 -7.67
N THR A 69 -21.87 -9.25 -7.83
CA THR A 69 -20.95 -8.87 -6.76
C THR A 69 -19.91 -7.87 -7.25
N ILE A 70 -19.27 -7.20 -6.32
CA ILE A 70 -18.09 -6.38 -6.60
C ILE A 70 -16.86 -7.28 -6.54
N SER A 71 -15.95 -7.10 -7.50
CA SER A 71 -14.73 -7.90 -7.63
C SER A 71 -13.55 -7.00 -7.99
N ARG A 72 -12.37 -7.41 -7.54
CA ARG A 72 -11.08 -6.81 -7.93
C ARG A 72 -10.55 -7.32 -9.28
N PHE A 73 -11.21 -8.32 -9.88
CA PHE A 73 -10.76 -8.92 -11.14
C PHE A 73 -11.54 -8.37 -12.34
N ASP A 74 -10.80 -7.85 -13.32
CA ASP A 74 -11.39 -7.50 -14.61
C ASP A 74 -11.96 -8.78 -15.28
N PRO A 75 -13.23 -8.78 -15.74
CA PRO A 75 -13.81 -9.92 -16.43
C PRO A 75 -12.97 -10.45 -17.62
N ILE A 76 -12.24 -9.55 -18.29
CA ILE A 76 -11.42 -9.91 -19.48
C ILE A 76 -10.19 -10.76 -19.09
N ARG A 77 -9.75 -10.72 -17.83
CA ARG A 77 -8.57 -11.47 -17.36
C ARG A 77 -8.80 -12.98 -17.24
N GLY A 78 -10.05 -13.44 -17.30
CA GLY A 78 -10.39 -14.86 -17.26
C GLY A 78 -10.11 -15.54 -15.90
N ILE A 79 -10.13 -14.77 -14.82
CA ILE A 79 -10.01 -15.32 -13.45
C ILE A 79 -11.38 -15.75 -12.98
N VAL A 80 -11.53 -17.00 -12.53
CA VAL A 80 -12.77 -17.53 -11.95
C VAL A 80 -13.07 -16.83 -10.63
N ASN A 81 -14.24 -16.17 -10.53
CA ASN A 81 -14.59 -15.25 -9.45
C ASN A 81 -15.72 -15.80 -8.57
N TYR A 82 -15.43 -16.10 -7.32
CA TYR A 82 -16.44 -16.47 -6.32
C TYR A 82 -16.65 -15.35 -5.31
N CYS A 83 -17.92 -15.06 -4.96
CA CYS A 83 -18.21 -14.14 -3.86
C CYS A 83 -17.69 -14.71 -2.53
N GLY A 84 -17.53 -13.86 -1.51
CA GLY A 84 -16.97 -14.28 -0.23
C GLY A 84 -17.73 -15.44 0.41
N GLU A 85 -19.07 -15.43 0.35
CA GLU A 85 -19.88 -16.52 0.88
C GLU A 85 -19.62 -17.86 0.16
N CYS A 86 -19.60 -17.85 -1.17
CA CYS A 86 -19.32 -19.03 -1.97
C CYS A 86 -17.89 -19.53 -1.80
N TRP A 87 -16.91 -18.63 -1.78
CA TRP A 87 -15.51 -18.99 -1.66
C TRP A 87 -15.19 -19.66 -0.30
N TRP A 88 -15.84 -19.22 0.78
CA TRP A 88 -15.68 -19.79 2.12
C TRP A 88 -16.60 -20.98 2.40
N SER A 89 -17.51 -21.36 1.48
CA SER A 89 -18.43 -22.48 1.66
C SER A 89 -17.78 -23.82 1.29
N ASP A 90 -18.40 -24.91 1.75
CA ASP A 90 -18.03 -26.29 1.41
C ASP A 90 -18.64 -26.74 0.07
N LYS A 91 -19.19 -25.83 -0.75
CA LYS A 91 -19.82 -26.17 -2.04
C LYS A 91 -18.81 -26.46 -3.15
N TRP A 92 -17.53 -26.29 -2.89
CA TRP A 92 -16.44 -26.53 -3.83
C TRP A 92 -15.17 -26.93 -3.08
N ASP A 93 -14.28 -27.64 -3.76
CA ASP A 93 -13.01 -28.09 -3.22
C ASP A 93 -11.87 -27.69 -4.18
N PRO A 94 -10.90 -26.87 -3.75
CA PRO A 94 -9.78 -26.47 -4.60
C PRO A 94 -8.87 -27.63 -5.01
N THR A 95 -8.86 -28.75 -4.31
CA THR A 95 -8.06 -29.95 -4.68
C THR A 95 -8.58 -30.63 -5.95
N THR A 96 -9.86 -30.44 -6.31
CA THR A 96 -10.44 -30.97 -7.56
C THR A 96 -9.82 -30.35 -8.81
N TYR A 97 -9.14 -29.23 -8.68
CA TYR A 97 -8.37 -28.58 -9.75
C TYR A 97 -6.90 -29.03 -9.77
N GLY A 98 -6.53 -29.95 -8.88
CA GLY A 98 -5.17 -30.47 -8.77
C GLY A 98 -4.67 -31.12 -10.06
N GLN A 99 -3.41 -30.90 -10.38
CA GLN A 99 -2.76 -31.48 -11.55
C GLN A 99 -1.40 -32.08 -11.21
N ASP A 100 -0.97 -33.05 -12.01
CA ASP A 100 0.38 -33.60 -11.91
C ASP A 100 1.40 -32.57 -12.34
N TYR A 101 2.58 -32.57 -11.70
CA TYR A 101 3.69 -31.74 -12.10
C TYR A 101 4.31 -32.28 -13.41
N ASP A 102 4.35 -31.45 -14.43
CA ASP A 102 4.90 -31.81 -15.75
C ASP A 102 6.35 -31.32 -15.88
N PHE A 103 7.29 -32.26 -15.85
CA PHE A 103 8.73 -31.98 -15.99
C PHE A 103 9.13 -31.63 -17.45
N SER A 104 8.25 -31.66 -18.41
CA SER A 104 8.53 -31.24 -19.79
C SER A 104 8.29 -29.74 -20.01
N ARG A 105 7.72 -29.01 -19.05
CA ARG A 105 7.34 -27.59 -19.15
C ARG A 105 7.80 -26.80 -17.94
N PRO A 106 8.15 -25.50 -18.10
CA PRO A 106 8.52 -24.64 -16.96
C PRO A 106 7.42 -24.55 -15.90
N PHE A 107 7.79 -24.50 -14.63
CA PHE A 107 6.84 -24.39 -13.51
C PHE A 107 5.88 -23.20 -13.63
N PHE A 108 6.38 -22.00 -13.94
CA PHE A 108 5.52 -20.81 -14.00
C PHE A 108 4.50 -20.82 -15.15
N GLU A 109 4.72 -21.61 -16.20
CA GLU A 109 3.71 -21.86 -17.23
C GLU A 109 2.53 -22.65 -16.65
N GLN A 110 2.81 -23.77 -15.95
CA GLN A 110 1.81 -24.60 -15.26
C GLN A 110 1.06 -23.80 -14.20
N MET A 111 1.77 -22.98 -13.45
CA MET A 111 1.18 -22.09 -12.43
C MET A 111 0.26 -21.04 -13.06
N GLY A 112 0.63 -20.45 -14.19
CA GLY A 112 -0.19 -19.49 -14.93
C GLY A 112 -1.52 -20.10 -15.43
N GLU A 113 -1.52 -21.36 -15.83
CA GLU A 113 -2.75 -22.12 -16.17
C GLU A 113 -3.62 -22.36 -14.94
N LEU A 114 -3.01 -22.78 -13.83
CA LEU A 114 -3.72 -23.06 -12.59
C LEU A 114 -4.40 -21.80 -12.02
N ILE A 115 -3.74 -20.63 -12.10
CA ILE A 115 -4.28 -19.32 -11.68
C ILE A 115 -5.62 -19.02 -12.39
N LYS A 116 -5.78 -19.42 -13.64
CA LYS A 116 -7.02 -19.20 -14.41
C LYS A 116 -8.11 -20.23 -14.17
N LYS A 117 -7.74 -21.42 -13.67
CA LYS A 117 -8.69 -22.52 -13.44
C LYS A 117 -9.30 -22.49 -12.02
N VAL A 118 -8.47 -22.21 -11.02
CA VAL A 118 -8.91 -22.29 -9.62
C VAL A 118 -9.71 -21.05 -9.22
N PRO A 119 -10.91 -21.19 -8.65
CA PRO A 119 -11.70 -20.06 -8.16
C PRO A 119 -10.98 -19.23 -7.12
N GLN A 120 -11.10 -17.90 -7.25
CA GLN A 120 -10.52 -16.93 -6.34
C GLN A 120 -11.59 -16.04 -5.73
N GLN A 121 -11.34 -15.59 -4.51
CA GLN A 121 -12.25 -14.71 -3.79
C GLN A 121 -12.35 -13.35 -4.49
N ASN A 122 -13.56 -12.86 -4.70
CA ASN A 122 -13.85 -11.60 -5.38
C ASN A 122 -13.15 -10.39 -4.77
N LEU A 123 -13.14 -10.30 -3.45
CA LEU A 123 -12.47 -9.28 -2.65
C LEU A 123 -11.70 -9.95 -1.51
N ILE A 124 -10.61 -9.35 -1.05
CA ILE A 124 -9.89 -9.84 0.13
C ILE A 124 -10.55 -9.21 1.37
N VAL A 125 -11.63 -9.80 1.82
CA VAL A 125 -12.38 -9.31 2.98
C VAL A 125 -12.92 -10.48 3.81
N MET A 126 -13.00 -10.29 5.11
CA MET A 126 -13.80 -11.16 5.97
C MET A 126 -15.26 -10.69 5.91
N TYR A 127 -16.01 -11.13 4.90
CA TYR A 127 -17.34 -10.59 4.56
C TYR A 127 -18.34 -10.58 5.73
N LYS A 128 -18.23 -11.53 6.69
CA LYS A 128 -19.08 -11.59 7.90
C LYS A 128 -18.80 -10.48 8.91
N THR A 129 -17.68 -9.77 8.78
CA THR A 129 -17.28 -8.67 9.68
C THR A 129 -17.56 -7.29 9.09
N LEU A 130 -18.18 -7.25 7.91
CA LEU A 130 -18.54 -6.01 7.23
C LEU A 130 -20.03 -5.72 7.44
N THR A 131 -20.34 -4.56 8.02
CA THR A 131 -21.71 -4.10 8.21
C THR A 131 -21.91 -2.80 7.41
N ASN A 132 -22.85 -2.79 6.46
CA ASN A 132 -23.16 -1.60 5.63
C ASN A 132 -21.88 -0.92 5.07
N SER A 133 -20.94 -1.72 4.54
CA SER A 133 -19.65 -1.22 4.08
C SER A 133 -19.37 -1.69 2.65
N ASN A 134 -19.61 -0.80 1.69
CA ASN A 134 -19.60 -1.11 0.27
C ASN A 134 -18.34 -0.59 -0.43
N PHE A 135 -17.98 -1.24 -1.55
CA PHE A 135 -16.81 -0.89 -2.36
C PHE A 135 -15.51 -0.85 -1.54
N THR A 136 -15.32 -1.84 -0.69
CA THR A 136 -14.14 -1.99 0.18
C THR A 136 -13.35 -3.23 -0.21
N ASN A 137 -12.04 -3.21 -0.02
CA ASN A 137 -11.19 -4.36 -0.34
C ASN A 137 -9.95 -4.37 0.57
N MET A 138 -9.48 -5.57 0.94
CA MET A 138 -8.40 -5.80 1.91
C MET A 138 -8.75 -5.26 3.30
N ASN A 139 -9.93 -5.64 3.79
CA ASN A 139 -10.49 -5.09 5.03
C ASN A 139 -11.18 -6.13 5.90
N HIS A 140 -11.18 -5.85 7.21
CA HIS A 140 -11.93 -6.59 8.23
C HIS A 140 -12.62 -5.60 9.20
N TYR A 141 -13.73 -6.02 9.83
CA TYR A 141 -14.41 -5.28 10.92
C TYR A 141 -14.73 -3.83 10.56
N LEU A 142 -15.45 -3.61 9.44
CA LEU A 142 -15.93 -2.31 9.04
C LEU A 142 -17.42 -2.12 9.33
N LYS A 143 -17.80 -0.92 9.76
CA LYS A 143 -19.20 -0.54 9.98
C LYS A 143 -19.51 0.82 9.36
N ASN A 144 -20.52 0.88 8.47
CA ASN A 144 -20.93 2.11 7.78
C ASN A 144 -19.77 2.80 7.01
N CYS A 145 -18.89 2.00 6.39
CA CYS A 145 -17.75 2.52 5.64
C CYS A 145 -18.01 2.46 4.12
N TYR A 146 -17.39 3.38 3.38
CA TYR A 146 -17.55 3.45 1.94
C TYR A 146 -16.22 3.76 1.24
N TYR A 147 -15.85 2.96 0.24
CA TYR A 147 -14.67 3.16 -0.58
C TYR A 147 -13.37 3.25 0.25
N ILE A 148 -13.16 2.23 1.10
CA ILE A 148 -12.00 2.09 1.99
C ILE A 148 -11.18 0.87 1.59
N PHE A 149 -9.87 1.01 1.65
CA PHE A 149 -8.91 -0.01 1.23
C PHE A 149 -7.83 -0.24 2.27
N ASN A 150 -7.38 -1.51 2.40
CA ASN A 150 -6.28 -1.87 3.28
C ASN A 150 -6.43 -1.31 4.72
N SER A 151 -7.60 -1.51 5.32
CA SER A 151 -8.01 -0.81 6.54
C SER A 151 -8.91 -1.66 7.40
N ASP A 152 -8.63 -1.73 8.70
CA ASP A 152 -9.35 -2.59 9.63
C ASP A 152 -9.96 -1.82 10.81
N TYR A 153 -11.03 -2.37 11.41
CA TYR A 153 -11.67 -1.86 12.63
C TYR A 153 -12.14 -0.40 12.53
N ASN A 154 -12.71 0.01 11.38
CA ASN A 154 -13.15 1.39 11.18
C ASN A 154 -14.68 1.53 11.20
N GLU A 155 -15.17 2.67 11.68
CA GLU A 155 -16.60 3.03 11.67
C GLU A 155 -16.85 4.39 11.01
N LYS A 156 -17.85 4.48 10.13
CA LYS A 156 -18.24 5.72 9.43
C LYS A 156 -17.10 6.43 8.70
N CYS A 157 -16.21 5.65 8.08
CA CYS A 157 -15.09 6.20 7.33
C CYS A 157 -15.31 6.10 5.82
N MET A 158 -14.84 7.09 5.07
CA MET A 158 -15.03 7.15 3.61
C MET A 158 -13.73 7.58 2.90
N TYR A 159 -13.48 6.99 1.71
CA TYR A 159 -12.36 7.35 0.82
C TYR A 159 -10.98 7.26 1.49
N GLY A 160 -10.81 6.29 2.37
CA GLY A 160 -9.58 6.11 3.15
C GLY A 160 -8.76 4.90 2.75
N GLU A 161 -7.51 4.90 3.18
CA GLU A 161 -6.57 3.80 2.97
C GLU A 161 -5.55 3.72 4.11
N GLU A 162 -5.14 2.48 4.47
CA GLU A 162 -4.20 2.25 5.57
C GLU A 162 -4.66 2.86 6.90
N MET A 163 -5.95 2.65 7.24
CA MET A 163 -6.53 3.14 8.49
C MET A 163 -6.87 2.00 9.43
N GLU A 164 -6.56 2.15 10.70
CA GLU A 164 -6.88 1.17 11.74
C GLU A 164 -7.52 1.85 12.96
N HIS A 165 -8.63 1.30 13.46
CA HIS A 165 -9.36 1.83 14.62
C HIS A 165 -9.79 3.31 14.46
N CYS A 166 -10.15 3.72 13.25
CA CYS A 166 -10.59 5.10 12.97
C CYS A 166 -12.11 5.23 12.93
N THR A 167 -12.60 6.43 13.29
CA THR A 167 -14.03 6.74 13.31
C THR A 167 -14.29 8.13 12.72
N ASP A 168 -15.37 8.27 11.92
CA ASP A 168 -15.78 9.54 11.30
C ASP A 168 -14.63 10.22 10.49
N CYS A 169 -13.88 9.44 9.70
CA CYS A 169 -12.76 9.92 8.89
C CYS A 169 -13.10 9.92 7.39
N VAL A 170 -12.81 11.03 6.71
CA VAL A 170 -13.05 11.18 5.27
C VAL A 170 -11.76 11.65 4.58
N ASP A 171 -11.39 10.99 3.48
CA ASP A 171 -10.15 11.32 2.77
C ASP A 171 -8.88 11.25 3.65
N VAL A 172 -8.69 10.13 4.35
CA VAL A 172 -7.55 9.92 5.25
C VAL A 172 -6.70 8.75 4.76
N THR A 173 -5.39 8.90 4.86
CA THR A 173 -4.43 7.86 4.48
C THR A 173 -3.38 7.70 5.58
N MET A 174 -3.06 6.46 5.97
CA MET A 174 -2.15 6.14 7.06
C MET A 174 -2.58 6.75 8.40
N ALA A 175 -3.55 6.14 9.07
CA ALA A 175 -4.01 6.62 10.37
C ALA A 175 -4.32 5.48 11.32
N GLU A 176 -3.96 5.63 12.58
CA GLU A 176 -4.28 4.68 13.65
C GLU A 176 -4.99 5.41 14.79
N SER A 177 -6.10 4.83 15.28
CA SER A 177 -6.81 5.32 16.46
C SER A 177 -7.17 6.82 16.38
N THR A 178 -7.58 7.27 15.19
CA THR A 178 -7.92 8.68 14.92
C THR A 178 -9.41 8.84 14.71
N GLN A 179 -9.96 9.89 15.31
CA GLN A 179 -11.37 10.22 15.21
C GLN A 179 -11.56 11.61 14.60
N LEU A 180 -12.54 11.72 13.70
CA LEU A 180 -12.92 12.98 13.05
C LEU A 180 -11.74 13.63 12.31
N ALA A 181 -11.36 13.03 11.19
CA ALA A 181 -10.28 13.54 10.36
C ALA A 181 -10.73 13.78 8.91
N TYR A 182 -10.20 14.82 8.30
CA TYR A 182 -10.48 15.15 6.91
C TYR A 182 -9.21 15.56 6.15
N GLU A 183 -9.03 15.03 4.93
CA GLU A 183 -7.86 15.30 4.07
C GLU A 183 -6.52 15.26 4.82
N SER A 184 -6.29 14.20 5.60
CA SER A 184 -5.11 14.08 6.46
C SER A 184 -4.27 12.87 6.08
N PHE A 185 -2.97 12.96 6.33
CA PHE A 185 -1.98 11.93 6.03
C PHE A 185 -1.11 11.62 7.25
N ASN A 186 -0.97 10.33 7.61
CA ASN A 186 -0.15 9.83 8.72
C ASN A 186 -0.43 10.56 10.06
N CYS A 187 -1.72 10.63 10.43
CA CYS A 187 -2.14 11.24 11.68
C CYS A 187 -2.66 10.15 12.64
N ASN A 188 -1.96 9.94 13.76
CA ASN A 188 -2.20 8.84 14.66
C ASN A 188 -2.64 9.33 16.06
N LYS A 189 -3.62 8.64 16.69
CA LYS A 189 -4.15 8.97 18.01
C LYS A 189 -4.62 10.42 18.10
N CYS A 190 -5.24 10.91 17.04
CA CYS A 190 -5.67 12.29 16.89
C CYS A 190 -7.20 12.44 16.96
N TYR A 191 -7.65 13.65 17.26
CA TYR A 191 -9.06 14.03 17.27
C TYR A 191 -9.25 15.40 16.62
N GLU A 192 -10.23 15.55 15.73
CA GLU A 192 -10.49 16.79 14.98
C GLU A 192 -9.26 17.29 14.21
N ILE A 193 -8.85 16.50 13.20
CA ILE A 193 -7.66 16.79 12.38
C ILE A 193 -8.07 17.08 10.95
N TYR A 194 -7.68 18.26 10.45
CA TYR A 194 -8.06 18.70 9.11
C TYR A 194 -6.84 19.16 8.31
N TYR A 195 -6.70 18.66 7.07
CA TYR A 195 -5.64 19.09 6.13
C TYR A 195 -4.21 19.00 6.71
N SER A 196 -3.96 18.01 7.56
CA SER A 196 -2.73 17.92 8.35
C SER A 196 -1.93 16.65 8.04
N VAL A 197 -0.62 16.71 8.30
CA VAL A 197 0.34 15.68 7.92
C VAL A 197 1.25 15.33 9.10
N ASP A 198 1.54 14.03 9.32
CA ASP A 198 2.49 13.55 10.32
C ASP A 198 2.20 14.03 11.76
N CYS A 199 0.93 14.06 12.16
CA CYS A 199 0.55 14.48 13.51
C CYS A 199 0.32 13.28 14.43
N GLU A 200 0.71 13.40 15.69
CA GLU A 200 0.51 12.35 16.69
C GLU A 200 -0.05 12.92 18.00
N SER A 201 -1.02 12.21 18.59
CA SER A 201 -1.61 12.53 19.90
C SER A 201 -2.05 13.99 20.01
N SER A 202 -2.63 14.54 18.93
CA SER A 202 -2.98 15.96 18.82
C SER A 202 -4.48 16.13 18.53
N HIS A 203 -5.04 17.27 18.89
CA HIS A 203 -6.46 17.54 18.67
C HIS A 203 -6.74 19.01 18.28
N ASP A 204 -7.85 19.26 17.56
CA ASP A 204 -8.18 20.58 17.02
C ASP A 204 -7.05 21.18 16.20
N VAL A 205 -6.57 20.43 15.19
CA VAL A 205 -5.41 20.81 14.38
C VAL A 205 -5.81 20.99 12.92
N TRP A 206 -5.42 22.12 12.35
CA TRP A 206 -5.72 22.49 10.98
C TRP A 206 -4.44 22.86 10.21
N PHE A 207 -4.30 22.39 8.97
CA PHE A 207 -3.23 22.77 8.03
C PHE A 207 -1.81 22.69 8.64
N SER A 208 -1.57 21.68 9.47
CA SER A 208 -0.33 21.57 10.25
C SER A 208 0.47 20.32 9.93
N LYS A 209 1.78 20.36 10.21
CA LYS A 209 2.68 19.26 9.91
C LYS A 209 3.57 18.93 11.10
N ASN A 210 3.71 17.61 11.39
CA ASN A 210 4.64 17.08 12.39
C ASN A 210 4.44 17.67 13.80
N LEU A 211 3.18 17.65 14.24
CA LEU A 211 2.83 18.04 15.61
C LEU A 211 2.72 16.82 16.53
N MET A 212 3.15 16.95 17.77
CA MET A 212 3.03 15.89 18.78
C MET A 212 2.50 16.46 20.10
N GLY A 213 1.40 15.89 20.61
CA GLY A 213 0.78 16.31 21.84
C GLY A 213 0.27 17.76 21.84
N CYS A 214 -0.09 18.27 20.65
CA CYS A 214 -0.53 19.66 20.47
C CYS A 214 -2.05 19.77 20.42
N SER A 215 -2.56 20.96 20.72
CA SER A 215 -3.99 21.25 20.62
C SER A 215 -4.25 22.67 20.14
N ASN A 216 -5.38 22.87 19.42
CA ASN A 216 -5.76 24.18 18.92
C ASN A 216 -4.61 24.83 18.13
N CYS A 217 -4.16 24.19 17.07
CA CYS A 217 -3.06 24.63 16.23
C CYS A 217 -3.48 24.81 14.78
N PHE A 218 -3.07 25.90 14.15
CA PHE A 218 -3.44 26.25 12.80
C PHE A 218 -2.20 26.65 11.97
N GLY A 219 -1.94 25.97 10.86
CA GLY A 219 -0.81 26.26 9.97
C GLY A 219 0.58 25.95 10.54
N CYS A 220 0.65 25.22 11.65
CA CYS A 220 1.88 25.00 12.42
C CYS A 220 2.75 23.86 11.90
N ILE A 221 4.02 23.85 12.32
CA ILE A 221 4.96 22.78 12.00
C ILE A 221 5.95 22.54 13.15
N ASN A 222 6.34 21.28 13.36
CA ASN A 222 7.40 20.86 14.30
C ASN A 222 7.14 21.27 15.77
N LEU A 223 5.90 21.38 16.20
CA LEU A 223 5.59 21.75 17.59
C LEU A 223 5.39 20.51 18.47
N ARG A 224 5.76 20.63 19.74
CA ARG A 224 5.63 19.60 20.78
C ARG A 224 4.92 20.16 22.00
N GLY A 225 3.79 19.57 22.41
CA GLY A 225 3.06 19.95 23.61
C GLY A 225 2.55 21.40 23.64
N GLN A 226 2.34 22.02 22.46
CA GLN A 226 1.88 23.41 22.35
C GLN A 226 0.37 23.49 22.13
N GLN A 227 -0.19 24.65 22.49
CA GLN A 227 -1.60 24.95 22.28
C GLN A 227 -1.83 26.43 21.93
N TYR A 228 -2.92 26.69 21.19
CA TYR A 228 -3.30 28.03 20.72
C TYR A 228 -2.22 28.69 19.87
N CYS A 229 -1.72 27.97 18.87
CA CYS A 229 -0.70 28.46 17.94
C CYS A 229 -1.26 28.67 16.52
N ILE A 230 -0.91 29.77 15.89
CA ILE A 230 -1.17 30.03 14.46
C ILE A 230 0.16 30.31 13.78
N PHE A 231 0.54 29.52 12.77
CA PHE A 231 1.85 29.60 12.08
C PHE A 231 3.03 29.67 13.06
N ASN A 232 3.02 28.80 14.09
CA ASN A 232 3.98 28.71 15.21
C ASN A 232 4.01 29.90 16.19
N GLU A 233 3.19 30.91 15.99
CA GLU A 233 3.03 32.00 16.96
C GLU A 233 1.98 31.64 18.00
N LYS A 234 2.32 31.83 19.28
CA LYS A 234 1.43 31.52 20.42
C LYS A 234 0.52 32.69 20.75
N TYR A 235 -0.75 32.38 20.99
CA TYR A 235 -1.78 33.35 21.36
C TYR A 235 -2.43 33.02 22.68
N THR A 236 -3.20 33.95 23.26
CA THR A 236 -4.19 33.63 24.28
C THR A 236 -5.33 32.85 23.64
N ARG A 237 -6.14 32.15 24.44
CA ARG A 237 -7.30 31.43 23.91
C ARG A 237 -8.27 32.36 23.17
N GLU A 238 -8.52 33.53 23.75
CA GLU A 238 -9.45 34.52 23.18
C GLU A 238 -8.95 35.05 21.84
N ASP A 239 -7.66 35.43 21.77
CA ASP A 239 -7.06 35.94 20.54
C ASP A 239 -6.96 34.87 19.44
N TYR A 240 -6.66 33.62 19.84
CA TYR A 240 -6.66 32.49 18.92
C TYR A 240 -8.01 32.31 18.24
N LEU A 241 -9.10 32.23 19.04
CA LEU A 241 -10.46 32.06 18.53
C LEU A 241 -10.87 33.21 17.62
N LYS A 242 -10.58 34.45 18.03
CA LYS A 242 -10.85 35.64 17.23
C LYS A 242 -10.13 35.63 15.87
N LYS A 243 -8.84 35.20 15.87
CA LYS A 243 -8.07 35.08 14.62
C LYS A 243 -8.58 33.96 13.71
N LEU A 244 -9.09 32.85 14.26
CA LEU A 244 -9.68 31.78 13.46
C LEU A 244 -10.94 32.24 12.69
N GLU A 245 -11.72 33.16 13.24
CA GLU A 245 -12.90 33.73 12.56
C GLU A 245 -12.54 34.52 11.29
N GLU A 246 -11.29 34.96 11.16
CA GLU A 246 -10.80 35.66 9.95
C GLU A 246 -10.63 34.70 8.76
N PHE A 247 -10.56 33.39 9.00
CA PHE A 247 -10.43 32.37 7.96
C PHE A 247 -11.79 31.79 7.56
N ASN A 248 -12.16 31.92 6.29
CA ASN A 248 -13.39 31.32 5.78
C ASN A 248 -13.18 29.85 5.42
N LEU A 249 -13.22 28.96 6.40
CA LEU A 249 -12.99 27.51 6.22
C LEU A 249 -14.15 26.79 5.50
N ASN A 250 -15.27 27.49 5.26
CA ASN A 250 -16.42 26.94 4.53
C ASN A 250 -16.26 27.05 3.00
N SER A 251 -15.30 27.83 2.52
CA SER A 251 -15.04 28.15 1.11
C SER A 251 -13.87 27.36 0.57
N ASN A 252 -14.05 26.71 -0.58
CA ASN A 252 -12.99 25.93 -1.22
C ASN A 252 -11.80 26.82 -1.64
N SER A 253 -12.06 27.98 -2.22
CA SER A 253 -11.01 28.91 -2.64
C SER A 253 -10.16 29.39 -1.45
N SER A 254 -10.79 29.72 -0.33
CA SER A 254 -10.09 30.08 0.91
C SER A 254 -9.26 28.93 1.48
N VAL A 255 -9.82 27.72 1.50
CA VAL A 255 -9.09 26.51 1.93
C VAL A 255 -7.86 26.25 1.08
N GLN A 256 -7.94 26.40 -0.26
CA GLN A 256 -6.78 26.22 -1.14
C GLN A 256 -5.69 27.27 -0.88
N GLU A 257 -6.07 28.54 -0.70
CA GLU A 257 -5.13 29.61 -0.37
C GLU A 257 -4.41 29.35 0.96
N ILE A 258 -5.14 28.88 1.98
CA ILE A 258 -4.55 28.52 3.28
C ILE A 258 -3.62 27.32 3.16
N LYS A 259 -3.98 26.28 2.40
CA LYS A 259 -3.11 25.13 2.12
C LYS A 259 -1.78 25.57 1.52
N GLU A 260 -1.81 26.41 0.48
CA GLU A 260 -0.60 26.92 -0.15
C GLU A 260 0.25 27.75 0.82
N LYS A 261 -0.38 28.60 1.63
CA LYS A 261 0.31 29.41 2.64
C LYS A 261 0.99 28.52 3.69
N ALA A 262 0.30 27.49 4.18
CA ALA A 262 0.84 26.56 5.15
C ALA A 262 2.03 25.77 4.56
N GLN A 263 1.91 25.25 3.35
CA GLN A 263 3.00 24.52 2.67
C GLN A 263 4.24 25.41 2.47
N LYS A 264 4.07 26.66 2.01
CA LYS A 264 5.17 27.64 1.88
C LYS A 264 5.80 27.96 3.25
N PHE A 265 5.01 27.98 4.32
CA PHE A 265 5.50 28.18 5.68
C PHE A 265 6.32 26.99 6.17
N TRP A 266 5.86 25.77 5.94
CA TRP A 266 6.56 24.54 6.37
C TRP A 266 7.94 24.38 5.75
N LEU A 267 8.15 24.86 4.50
CA LEU A 267 9.44 24.81 3.83
C LEU A 267 10.54 25.65 4.51
N LYS A 268 10.19 26.53 5.45
CA LYS A 268 11.16 27.31 6.22
C LYS A 268 11.78 26.52 7.38
N PHE A 269 11.26 25.33 7.69
CA PHE A 269 11.64 24.53 8.84
C PHE A 269 12.28 23.20 8.42
N PRO A 270 13.20 22.65 9.23
CA PRO A 270 13.86 21.40 8.87
C PRO A 270 12.92 20.20 9.01
N ASN A 271 13.13 19.23 8.13
CA ASN A 271 12.59 17.87 8.25
C ASN A 271 13.70 16.93 8.74
N LYS A 272 13.34 15.91 9.52
CA LYS A 272 14.26 14.83 9.88
C LYS A 272 14.58 14.01 8.62
N TYR A 273 15.80 13.55 8.48
CA TYR A 273 16.26 12.76 7.32
C TYR A 273 15.43 11.49 7.06
N MET A 274 14.72 11.00 8.06
CA MET A 274 13.92 9.78 8.05
C MET A 274 12.75 9.92 9.03
N HIS A 275 11.55 9.56 8.63
CA HIS A 275 10.45 9.36 9.56
C HIS A 275 10.69 8.05 10.32
N GLY A 276 11.01 8.15 11.60
CA GLY A 276 11.28 6.96 12.40
C GLY A 276 11.68 7.28 13.83
N ILE A 277 11.32 6.36 14.74
CA ILE A 277 11.58 6.45 16.18
C ILE A 277 11.97 5.09 16.72
N GLN A 278 12.88 5.06 17.72
CA GLN A 278 13.31 3.87 18.45
C GLN A 278 13.89 2.76 17.56
N ASN A 279 14.76 3.13 16.63
CA ASN A 279 15.43 2.21 15.73
C ASN A 279 16.88 1.96 16.16
N LEU A 280 17.36 0.73 16.00
CA LEU A 280 18.77 0.35 16.13
C LEU A 280 19.33 -0.04 14.76
N ASP A 281 20.35 0.68 14.29
CA ASP A 281 21.04 0.42 13.02
C ASP A 281 20.07 0.09 11.86
N SER A 282 19.08 0.96 11.67
CA SER A 282 18.05 0.76 10.64
C SER A 282 18.03 1.91 9.64
N THR A 283 17.76 1.59 8.36
CA THR A 283 17.61 2.56 7.26
C THR A 283 16.28 2.36 6.57
N GLY A 284 15.65 3.47 6.18
CA GLY A 284 14.32 3.42 5.59
C GLY A 284 13.60 4.76 5.67
N ASP A 285 12.31 4.73 5.44
CA ASP A 285 11.41 5.82 5.80
C ASP A 285 10.11 5.26 6.40
N TYR A 286 9.54 5.92 7.41
CA TYR A 286 8.45 5.39 8.25
C TYR A 286 8.82 4.04 8.90
N VAL A 287 10.03 3.97 9.49
CA VAL A 287 10.53 2.78 10.22
C VAL A 287 10.47 3.04 11.72
N PHE A 288 9.79 2.17 12.46
CA PHE A 288 9.54 2.35 13.89
C PHE A 288 9.88 1.10 14.70
N ASN A 289 10.45 1.28 15.90
CA ASN A 289 10.71 0.20 16.86
C ASN A 289 11.45 -1.02 16.25
N SER A 290 12.40 -0.78 15.38
CA SER A 290 13.02 -1.80 14.54
C SER A 290 14.52 -1.94 14.80
N LYS A 291 15.07 -3.15 14.55
CA LYS A 291 16.51 -3.46 14.72
C LYS A 291 17.06 -4.08 13.45
N TYR A 292 18.17 -3.52 12.96
CA TYR A 292 18.87 -4.05 11.77
C TYR A 292 17.95 -4.18 10.54
N VAL A 293 16.98 -3.28 10.44
CA VAL A 293 16.09 -3.16 9.26
C VAL A 293 16.77 -2.26 8.23
N LYS A 294 16.95 -2.73 7.00
CA LYS A 294 17.65 -1.99 5.95
C LYS A 294 16.80 -1.78 4.72
N ASN A 295 16.89 -0.58 4.12
CA ASN A 295 16.24 -0.24 2.85
C ASN A 295 14.74 -0.62 2.83
N SER A 296 14.02 -0.31 3.92
CA SER A 296 12.61 -0.69 4.10
C SER A 296 11.73 0.54 4.33
N PHE A 297 10.45 0.41 3.97
CA PHE A 297 9.49 1.52 4.04
C PHE A 297 8.25 1.08 4.81
N ILE A 298 7.73 1.97 5.66
CA ILE A 298 6.51 1.73 6.46
C ILE A 298 6.63 0.37 7.19
N THR A 299 7.62 0.27 8.09
CA THR A 299 7.94 -0.99 8.79
C THR A 299 7.97 -0.78 10.29
N THR A 300 7.24 -1.59 11.04
CA THR A 300 7.17 -1.52 12.50
C THR A 300 7.59 -2.84 13.14
N GLY A 301 8.50 -2.79 14.14
CA GLY A 301 8.90 -3.95 14.93
C GLY A 301 9.57 -5.06 14.10
N GLY A 302 10.34 -4.68 13.08
CA GLY A 302 11.14 -5.61 12.30
C GLY A 302 12.51 -5.89 12.93
N GLU A 303 13.03 -7.10 12.74
CA GLU A 303 14.37 -7.51 13.15
C GLU A 303 15.07 -8.28 12.00
N TYR A 304 16.26 -7.81 11.58
CA TYR A 304 17.00 -8.37 10.44
C TYR A 304 16.19 -8.45 9.15
N CYS A 305 15.37 -7.42 8.86
CA CYS A 305 14.56 -7.33 7.65
C CYS A 305 15.19 -6.41 6.61
N LYS A 306 15.05 -6.72 5.31
CA LYS A 306 15.63 -5.92 4.24
C LYS A 306 14.72 -5.84 3.01
N TYR A 307 14.63 -4.66 2.38
CA TYR A 307 13.80 -4.41 1.19
C TYR A 307 12.31 -4.70 1.42
N CYS A 308 11.85 -4.48 2.67
CA CYS A 308 10.46 -4.67 3.06
C CYS A 308 9.64 -3.39 2.89
N MET A 309 8.32 -3.56 2.72
CA MET A 309 7.39 -2.45 2.62
C MET A 309 6.05 -2.82 3.28
N TRP A 310 5.48 -1.91 4.07
CA TRP A 310 4.20 -2.11 4.77
C TRP A 310 4.16 -3.30 5.74
N LEU A 311 5.24 -3.53 6.48
CA LEU A 311 5.21 -4.45 7.62
C LEU A 311 4.70 -3.71 8.86
N ILE A 312 3.39 -3.52 8.93
CA ILE A 312 2.73 -2.67 9.92
C ILE A 312 2.43 -3.37 11.24
N VAL A 313 2.44 -4.70 11.27
CA VAL A 313 2.23 -5.48 12.50
C VAL A 313 3.58 -6.03 13.00
N LYS A 314 3.77 -6.01 14.32
CA LYS A 314 5.05 -6.31 14.98
C LYS A 314 5.49 -7.79 14.88
N ASN A 315 6.74 -8.03 15.28
CA ASN A 315 7.39 -9.34 15.38
C ASN A 315 7.66 -9.96 14.00
N ASN A 316 8.33 -9.21 13.13
CA ASN A 316 8.81 -9.72 11.84
C ASN A 316 10.32 -9.93 11.90
N LYS A 317 10.79 -11.13 11.60
CA LYS A 317 12.19 -11.48 11.71
C LYS A 317 12.72 -12.16 10.44
N GLU A 318 13.93 -11.76 10.02
CA GLU A 318 14.60 -12.35 8.85
C GLU A 318 13.67 -12.36 7.62
N CYS A 319 13.10 -11.20 7.27
CA CYS A 319 12.22 -11.05 6.11
C CYS A 319 12.91 -10.20 5.04
N TYR A 320 13.03 -10.73 3.84
CA TYR A 320 13.58 -10.00 2.69
C TYR A 320 12.55 -9.91 1.57
N ASP A 321 12.47 -8.74 0.92
CA ASP A 321 11.54 -8.54 -0.18
C ASP A 321 10.09 -8.92 0.17
N PHE A 322 9.68 -8.58 1.37
CA PHE A 322 8.35 -8.85 1.89
C PHE A 322 7.51 -7.56 1.87
N THR A 323 6.38 -7.62 1.16
CA THR A 323 5.51 -6.47 0.96
C THR A 323 4.14 -6.73 1.58
N GLN A 324 3.81 -5.92 2.55
CA GLN A 324 2.57 -5.84 3.29
C GLN A 324 2.24 -7.01 4.21
N PHE A 325 1.88 -6.60 5.39
CA PHE A 325 1.27 -7.22 6.53
C PHE A 325 2.29 -7.60 7.61
N GLY A 326 2.72 -8.83 7.72
CA GLY A 326 3.53 -9.32 8.84
C GLY A 326 2.68 -9.93 9.97
N GLU A 327 3.05 -9.73 11.22
CA GLU A 327 2.51 -10.34 12.46
C GLU A 327 3.09 -11.73 12.76
N ASN A 328 4.09 -11.77 13.66
CA ASN A 328 4.77 -13.01 14.04
C ASN A 328 5.28 -13.80 12.83
N THR A 329 6.08 -13.15 12.01
CA THR A 329 6.62 -13.75 10.78
C THR A 329 8.11 -14.00 10.88
N GLU A 330 8.56 -15.13 10.37
CA GLU A 330 9.97 -15.46 10.33
C GLU A 330 10.35 -16.15 9.02
N ARG A 331 11.50 -15.76 8.43
CA ARG A 331 12.02 -16.31 7.17
C ARG A 331 11.00 -16.22 6.01
N VAL A 332 10.74 -14.99 5.61
CA VAL A 332 9.86 -14.68 4.47
C VAL A 332 10.68 -14.07 3.35
N TYR A 333 10.55 -14.59 2.14
CA TYR A 333 11.24 -14.10 0.97
C TYR A 333 10.31 -13.92 -0.23
N GLU A 334 10.46 -12.79 -0.95
CA GLU A 334 9.70 -12.47 -2.17
C GLU A 334 8.19 -12.74 -2.00
N SER A 335 7.56 -12.20 -0.95
CA SER A 335 6.15 -12.47 -0.64
C SER A 335 5.32 -11.20 -0.52
N LEU A 336 4.01 -11.34 -0.76
CA LEU A 336 3.06 -10.25 -0.85
C LEU A 336 1.80 -10.53 -0.01
N CYS A 337 1.32 -9.53 0.75
CA CYS A 337 0.07 -9.59 1.52
C CYS A 337 -0.05 -10.81 2.45
N SER A 338 1.03 -11.22 3.07
CA SER A 338 1.07 -12.42 3.91
C SER A 338 1.33 -12.08 5.37
N GLY A 339 0.91 -12.92 6.31
CA GLY A 339 1.11 -12.62 7.73
C GLY A 339 0.40 -13.58 8.68
N LYS A 340 0.31 -13.15 9.94
CA LYS A 340 -0.35 -13.87 11.04
C LYS A 340 0.21 -15.29 11.23
N ASN A 341 1.35 -15.37 11.95
CA ASN A 341 2.00 -16.64 12.27
C ASN A 341 2.47 -17.42 11.03
N ILE A 342 3.25 -16.80 10.18
CA ILE A 342 3.86 -17.46 9.03
C ILE A 342 5.35 -17.71 9.24
N ASN A 343 5.83 -18.83 8.75
CA ASN A 343 7.24 -19.21 8.84
C ASN A 343 7.69 -19.93 7.56
N ASP A 344 8.88 -19.56 7.08
CA ASP A 344 9.56 -20.25 5.96
C ASP A 344 8.75 -20.25 4.66
N ILE A 345 8.46 -19.06 4.12
CA ILE A 345 7.69 -18.93 2.87
C ILE A 345 8.48 -18.20 1.78
N ILE A 346 8.30 -18.65 0.54
CA ILE A 346 8.93 -18.07 -0.66
C ILE A 346 7.88 -17.87 -1.75
N GLY A 347 7.83 -16.67 -2.33
CA GLY A 347 7.00 -16.40 -3.49
C GLY A 347 5.49 -16.48 -3.24
N CYS A 348 5.03 -16.24 -2.02
CA CYS A 348 3.61 -16.41 -1.67
C CYS A 348 2.81 -15.11 -1.77
N ILE A 349 1.52 -15.24 -2.06
CA ILE A 349 0.55 -14.14 -2.06
C ILE A 349 -0.62 -14.49 -1.16
N ASN A 350 -0.92 -13.66 -0.16
CA ASN A 350 -2.00 -13.89 0.81
C ASN A 350 -1.89 -15.25 1.51
N ALA A 351 -0.76 -15.53 2.12
CA ALA A 351 -0.57 -16.68 3.00
C ALA A 351 -0.78 -16.26 4.46
N LEU A 352 -1.71 -16.91 5.15
CA LEU A 352 -2.04 -16.64 6.54
C LEU A 352 -1.99 -17.93 7.37
N GLU A 353 -1.43 -17.86 8.59
CA GLU A 353 -1.32 -19.02 9.48
C GLU A 353 -0.73 -20.25 8.75
N ALA A 354 0.49 -20.08 8.23
CA ALA A 354 1.05 -21.07 7.30
C ALA A 354 2.57 -21.22 7.47
N ARG A 355 3.10 -22.37 7.09
CA ARG A 355 4.53 -22.67 7.15
C ARG A 355 5.00 -23.51 5.95
N GLU A 356 6.28 -23.30 5.57
CA GLU A 356 6.92 -24.08 4.49
C GLU A 356 6.13 -24.04 3.17
N LEU A 357 5.68 -22.82 2.78
CA LEU A 357 4.95 -22.59 1.54
C LEU A 357 5.87 -22.05 0.45
N ARG A 358 5.68 -22.53 -0.76
CA ARG A 358 6.36 -22.07 -1.97
C ARG A 358 5.33 -21.75 -3.05
N TYR A 359 5.36 -20.53 -3.59
CA TYR A 359 4.52 -20.07 -4.70
C TYR A 359 3.01 -20.29 -4.51
N SER A 360 2.55 -20.18 -3.25
CA SER A 360 1.13 -20.39 -2.93
C SER A 360 0.35 -19.08 -2.88
N ILE A 361 -0.88 -19.12 -3.41
CA ILE A 361 -1.75 -17.94 -3.53
C ILE A 361 -3.06 -18.20 -2.77
N TYR A 362 -3.47 -17.26 -1.90
CA TYR A 362 -4.69 -17.36 -1.05
C TYR A 362 -4.73 -18.64 -0.21
N SER A 363 -3.69 -18.85 0.57
CA SER A 363 -3.54 -20.00 1.48
C SER A 363 -3.86 -19.59 2.92
N TYR A 364 -4.91 -20.17 3.49
CA TYR A 364 -5.43 -19.81 4.81
C TYR A 364 -5.60 -21.01 5.74
N ASN A 365 -5.61 -20.74 7.06
CA ASN A 365 -5.95 -21.71 8.10
C ASN A 365 -4.99 -22.93 8.17
N ASN A 366 -3.79 -22.71 8.70
CA ASN A 366 -2.83 -23.78 9.04
C ASN A 366 -2.35 -24.64 7.86
N ASN A 367 -2.18 -24.08 6.69
CA ASN A 367 -1.52 -24.77 5.59
C ASN A 367 -0.04 -25.03 5.87
N SER A 368 0.48 -26.16 5.42
CA SER A 368 1.92 -26.46 5.50
C SER A 368 2.39 -27.30 4.30
N ASN A 369 3.67 -27.13 3.94
CA ASN A 369 4.28 -27.94 2.86
C ASN A 369 3.46 -27.89 1.57
N LEU A 370 3.24 -26.66 1.04
CA LEU A 370 2.55 -26.45 -0.24
C LEU A 370 3.52 -25.91 -1.28
N PHE A 371 3.39 -26.39 -2.51
CA PHE A 371 4.16 -25.90 -3.66
C PHE A 371 3.25 -25.57 -4.85
N GLY A 372 3.19 -24.29 -5.25
CA GLY A 372 2.38 -23.85 -6.39
C GLY A 372 0.88 -24.01 -6.21
N CYS A 373 0.35 -23.83 -5.00
CA CYS A 373 -1.05 -24.07 -4.69
C CYS A 373 -1.89 -22.79 -4.64
N ILE A 374 -3.19 -22.90 -4.94
CA ILE A 374 -4.11 -21.77 -5.00
C ILE A 374 -5.38 -22.08 -4.21
N SER A 375 -5.80 -21.13 -3.36
CA SER A 375 -7.06 -21.16 -2.60
C SER A 375 -7.20 -22.35 -1.63
N LEU A 376 -6.10 -22.98 -1.18
CA LEU A 376 -6.14 -24.09 -0.23
C LEU A 376 -6.36 -23.59 1.21
N LYS A 377 -7.07 -24.39 1.99
CA LYS A 377 -7.37 -24.17 3.42
C LYS A 377 -7.21 -25.47 4.19
N ASN A 378 -6.43 -25.46 5.29
CA ASN A 378 -6.19 -26.67 6.12
C ASN A 378 -5.61 -27.86 5.33
N HIS A 379 -4.70 -27.63 4.42
CA HIS A 379 -4.06 -28.68 3.63
C HIS A 379 -2.55 -28.75 3.91
N SER A 380 -2.00 -29.91 3.65
CA SER A 380 -0.56 -30.16 3.73
C SER A 380 -0.12 -31.09 2.61
N TYR A 381 1.14 -30.96 2.18
CA TYR A 381 1.75 -31.84 1.17
C TYR A 381 1.02 -31.82 -0.18
N CYS A 382 0.71 -30.60 -0.68
CA CYS A 382 0.11 -30.43 -2.00
C CYS A 382 1.09 -29.79 -2.98
N ILE A 383 1.08 -30.24 -4.22
CA ILE A 383 1.80 -29.65 -5.37
C ILE A 383 0.77 -29.36 -6.45
N LEU A 384 0.72 -28.11 -6.96
CA LEU A 384 -0.26 -27.66 -7.97
C LEU A 384 -1.70 -28.12 -7.62
N ASN A 385 -2.12 -27.89 -6.38
CA ASN A 385 -3.39 -28.29 -5.77
C ASN A 385 -3.66 -29.81 -5.67
N LYS A 386 -2.78 -30.67 -6.17
CA LYS A 386 -2.90 -32.13 -6.01
C LYS A 386 -2.31 -32.56 -4.67
N GLN A 387 -3.05 -33.38 -3.93
CA GLN A 387 -2.65 -33.98 -2.66
C GLN A 387 -1.68 -35.14 -2.87
N TYR A 388 -0.60 -35.18 -2.11
CA TYR A 388 0.40 -36.24 -2.05
C TYR A 388 0.52 -36.80 -0.62
N SER A 389 1.13 -37.98 -0.45
CA SER A 389 1.63 -38.38 0.86
C SER A 389 2.83 -37.50 1.27
N LYS A 390 3.18 -37.54 2.54
CA LYS A 390 4.36 -36.82 3.02
C LYS A 390 5.63 -37.27 2.28
N GLU A 391 5.80 -38.55 2.15
CA GLU A 391 6.97 -39.19 1.53
C GLU A 391 7.07 -38.83 0.04
N GLU A 392 5.97 -38.87 -0.70
CA GLU A 392 5.93 -38.46 -2.10
C GLU A 392 6.25 -36.97 -2.27
N TYR A 393 5.69 -36.11 -1.38
CA TYR A 393 5.98 -34.68 -1.41
C TYR A 393 7.46 -34.40 -1.17
N GLU A 394 8.06 -35.04 -0.13
CA GLU A 394 9.47 -34.86 0.23
C GLU A 394 10.42 -35.39 -0.87
N GLU A 395 10.00 -36.41 -1.63
CA GLU A 395 10.74 -36.90 -2.80
C GLU A 395 10.62 -35.96 -4.01
N MET A 396 9.42 -35.41 -4.23
CA MET A 396 9.16 -34.53 -5.39
C MET A 396 9.76 -33.15 -5.23
N LEU A 397 9.74 -32.56 -4.04
CA LEU A 397 10.15 -31.17 -3.81
C LEU A 397 11.56 -30.86 -4.33
N PRO A 398 12.61 -31.61 -4.00
CA PRO A 398 13.96 -31.33 -4.52
C PRO A 398 14.07 -31.51 -6.05
N LYS A 399 13.28 -32.43 -6.64
CA LYS A 399 13.23 -32.62 -8.10
C LYS A 399 12.63 -31.40 -8.79
N ILE A 400 11.57 -30.84 -8.22
CA ILE A 400 10.90 -29.63 -8.74
C ILE A 400 11.84 -28.42 -8.63
N ILE A 401 12.48 -28.21 -7.48
CA ILE A 401 13.44 -27.12 -7.29
C ILE A 401 14.59 -27.22 -8.30
N LYS A 402 15.14 -28.42 -8.49
CA LYS A 402 16.17 -28.64 -9.51
C LYS A 402 15.64 -28.34 -10.91
N HIS A 403 14.45 -28.83 -11.24
CA HIS A 403 13.81 -28.61 -12.53
C HIS A 403 13.59 -27.12 -12.83
N MET A 404 13.11 -26.31 -11.88
CA MET A 404 12.95 -24.86 -12.02
C MET A 404 14.27 -24.13 -12.35
N ASN A 405 15.38 -24.64 -11.84
CA ASN A 405 16.71 -24.08 -12.12
C ASN A 405 17.27 -24.55 -13.46
N ASP A 406 17.02 -25.80 -13.84
CA ASP A 406 17.52 -26.40 -15.09
C ASP A 406 16.67 -25.98 -16.30
N MET A 407 15.34 -25.79 -16.11
CA MET A 407 14.38 -25.35 -17.11
C MET A 407 13.64 -24.08 -16.62
N PRO A 408 14.33 -22.93 -16.56
CA PRO A 408 13.73 -21.68 -16.11
C PRO A 408 12.59 -21.24 -17.03
N TYR A 409 11.58 -20.59 -16.47
CA TYR A 409 10.60 -19.87 -17.28
C TYR A 409 11.27 -18.66 -17.94
N VAL A 410 11.04 -18.48 -19.23
CA VAL A 410 11.55 -17.32 -19.98
C VAL A 410 10.35 -16.53 -20.49
N ASP A 411 10.23 -15.27 -20.06
CA ASP A 411 9.16 -14.40 -20.51
C ASP A 411 9.40 -13.84 -21.93
N LYS A 412 8.41 -13.19 -22.51
CA LYS A 412 8.48 -12.60 -23.87
C LYS A 412 9.57 -11.54 -24.04
N LYS A 413 10.15 -11.04 -22.95
CA LYS A 413 11.27 -10.09 -22.94
C LYS A 413 12.62 -10.79 -22.74
N GLY A 414 12.65 -12.13 -22.70
CA GLY A 414 13.86 -12.94 -22.53
C GLY A 414 14.37 -13.01 -21.09
N ARG A 415 13.61 -12.56 -20.10
CA ARG A 415 14.02 -12.61 -18.69
C ARG A 415 13.77 -14.00 -18.12
N LYS A 416 14.73 -14.50 -17.38
CA LYS A 416 14.71 -15.83 -16.77
C LYS A 416 14.19 -15.78 -15.34
N TYR A 417 13.34 -16.75 -15.01
CA TYR A 417 12.79 -16.93 -13.65
C TYR A 417 13.12 -18.34 -13.17
N VAL A 418 13.88 -18.40 -12.09
CA VAL A 418 14.34 -19.63 -11.43
C VAL A 418 13.66 -19.80 -10.07
N TYR A 419 13.96 -20.89 -9.35
CA TYR A 419 13.50 -21.06 -7.97
C TYR A 419 14.05 -19.94 -7.07
N GLY A 420 13.18 -19.30 -6.31
CA GLY A 420 13.46 -18.12 -5.49
C GLY A 420 12.98 -16.79 -6.12
N ASP A 421 12.80 -16.73 -7.45
CA ASP A 421 12.21 -15.56 -8.08
C ASP A 421 10.69 -15.50 -7.83
N PHE A 422 10.14 -14.30 -7.66
CA PHE A 422 8.70 -14.08 -7.62
C PHE A 422 8.06 -14.34 -8.98
N PHE A 423 6.72 -14.42 -9.02
CA PHE A 423 5.97 -14.71 -10.23
C PHE A 423 6.32 -13.81 -11.43
N PRO A 424 6.40 -14.36 -12.65
CA PRO A 424 6.50 -13.57 -13.88
C PRO A 424 5.32 -12.63 -14.07
N THR A 425 5.57 -11.42 -14.53
CA THR A 425 4.51 -10.39 -14.73
C THR A 425 3.45 -10.79 -15.74
N GLU A 426 3.76 -11.72 -16.66
CA GLU A 426 2.83 -12.23 -17.68
C GLU A 426 1.68 -13.05 -17.09
N ILE A 427 1.88 -13.68 -15.93
CA ILE A 427 0.83 -14.44 -15.25
C ILE A 427 0.10 -13.61 -14.17
N ALA A 428 0.39 -12.30 -14.08
CA ALA A 428 -0.31 -11.41 -13.18
C ALA A 428 -1.82 -11.37 -13.47
N GLN A 429 -2.61 -11.34 -12.42
CA GLN A 429 -4.08 -11.36 -12.49
C GLN A 429 -4.66 -9.99 -12.88
N PHE A 430 -3.87 -8.93 -12.81
CA PHE A 430 -4.26 -7.53 -12.97
C PHE A 430 -3.47 -6.85 -14.10
N ASN A 431 -4.03 -5.80 -14.67
CA ASN A 431 -3.28 -4.91 -15.55
C ASN A 431 -2.47 -3.92 -14.71
N TYR A 432 -1.31 -3.49 -15.18
CA TYR A 432 -0.39 -2.66 -14.42
C TYR A 432 -1.03 -1.40 -13.85
N ASN A 433 -1.78 -0.67 -14.67
CA ASN A 433 -2.48 0.55 -14.29
C ASN A 433 -3.66 0.36 -13.33
N GLU A 434 -3.97 -0.88 -12.93
CA GLU A 434 -4.97 -1.21 -11.91
C GLU A 434 -4.34 -1.56 -10.56
N THR A 435 -3.02 -1.61 -10.49
CA THR A 435 -2.28 -2.13 -9.34
C THR A 435 -1.57 -1.04 -8.54
N SER A 436 -1.18 -1.38 -7.31
CA SER A 436 -0.34 -0.53 -6.49
C SER A 436 1.01 -0.21 -7.16
N ALA A 437 1.48 -1.04 -8.13
CA ALA A 437 2.68 -0.72 -8.89
C ALA A 437 2.57 0.61 -9.65
N GLN A 438 1.39 0.96 -10.17
CA GLN A 438 1.18 2.24 -10.86
C GLN A 438 1.31 3.44 -9.93
N GLU A 439 0.94 3.29 -8.66
CA GLU A 439 1.08 4.37 -7.67
C GLU A 439 2.54 4.64 -7.31
N PHE A 440 3.32 3.57 -7.06
CA PHE A 440 4.71 3.69 -6.61
C PHE A 440 5.74 3.81 -7.73
N PHE A 441 5.43 3.27 -8.89
CA PHE A 441 6.28 3.25 -10.09
C PHE A 441 5.42 3.62 -11.31
N PRO A 442 4.95 4.87 -11.40
CA PRO A 442 4.04 5.29 -12.46
C PRO A 442 4.67 5.12 -13.84
N LEU A 443 3.96 4.44 -14.74
CA LEU A 443 4.35 4.22 -16.12
C LEU A 443 3.26 4.75 -17.06
N THR A 444 3.65 5.15 -18.26
CA THR A 444 2.74 5.28 -19.38
C THR A 444 2.37 3.91 -19.93
N GLN A 445 1.34 3.84 -20.75
CA GLN A 445 0.94 2.60 -21.43
C GLN A 445 2.10 2.01 -22.24
N GLU A 446 2.77 2.83 -23.04
CA GLU A 446 3.90 2.42 -23.86
C GLU A 446 5.04 1.86 -23.00
N GLU A 447 5.41 2.55 -21.94
CA GLU A 447 6.45 2.10 -21.00
C GLU A 447 6.08 0.78 -20.33
N ALA A 448 4.82 0.61 -19.90
CA ALA A 448 4.35 -0.62 -19.26
C ALA A 448 4.42 -1.81 -20.23
N ILE A 449 3.92 -1.67 -21.45
CA ILE A 449 3.97 -2.70 -22.48
C ILE A 449 5.43 -3.02 -22.86
N ASN A 450 6.27 -2.00 -23.00
CA ASN A 450 7.70 -2.18 -23.29
C ASN A 450 8.43 -2.93 -22.18
N GLN A 451 8.00 -2.78 -20.92
CA GLN A 451 8.52 -3.53 -19.78
C GLN A 451 7.88 -4.92 -19.60
N GLY A 452 6.92 -5.32 -20.44
CA GLY A 452 6.27 -6.63 -20.39
C GLY A 452 5.11 -6.73 -19.40
N PHE A 453 4.54 -5.60 -18.98
CA PHE A 453 3.30 -5.55 -18.22
C PHE A 453 2.07 -5.49 -19.15
N SER A 454 0.94 -5.99 -18.68
CA SER A 454 -0.35 -5.75 -19.34
C SER A 454 -0.89 -4.38 -18.94
N TRP A 455 -1.66 -3.77 -19.85
CA TRP A 455 -2.30 -2.48 -19.63
C TRP A 455 -3.78 -2.54 -19.95
N LYS A 456 -4.59 -1.87 -19.19
CA LYS A 456 -6.01 -1.72 -19.45
C LYS A 456 -6.27 -0.41 -20.20
N GLU A 457 -6.86 -0.53 -21.38
CA GLU A 457 -7.34 0.64 -22.10
C GLU A 457 -8.47 1.32 -21.31
N PRO A 458 -8.42 2.64 -21.14
CA PRO A 458 -9.53 3.37 -20.56
C PRO A 458 -10.80 3.15 -21.41
N LYS A 459 -11.88 2.70 -20.78
CA LYS A 459 -13.17 2.71 -21.46
C LYS A 459 -13.61 4.15 -21.68
N GLU A 460 -14.19 4.46 -22.86
CA GLU A 460 -14.86 5.73 -23.04
C GLU A 460 -15.91 5.92 -21.95
N ARG A 461 -15.78 6.99 -21.20
CA ARG A 461 -16.66 7.32 -20.07
C ARG A 461 -17.60 8.45 -20.50
N ASN A 462 -18.72 8.09 -21.09
CA ASN A 462 -19.76 9.05 -21.50
C ASN A 462 -20.65 9.44 -20.29
N TYR A 463 -20.06 10.07 -19.27
CA TYR A 463 -20.85 10.60 -18.16
C TYR A 463 -21.56 11.88 -18.58
N LYS A 464 -22.86 11.95 -18.33
CA LYS A 464 -23.61 13.20 -18.44
C LYS A 464 -23.34 14.05 -17.19
N ILE A 465 -22.22 14.80 -17.20
CA ILE A 465 -21.88 15.73 -16.12
C ILE A 465 -22.99 16.79 -16.04
N SER A 466 -23.62 16.92 -14.88
CA SER A 466 -24.67 17.91 -14.63
C SER A 466 -24.09 19.22 -14.07
N ILE A 467 -23.01 19.15 -13.28
CA ILE A 467 -22.32 20.32 -12.75
C ILE A 467 -20.82 20.19 -13.05
N VAL A 468 -20.28 21.05 -13.90
CA VAL A 468 -18.83 21.14 -14.14
C VAL A 468 -18.11 21.71 -12.90
N SER A 469 -16.86 21.33 -12.68
CA SER A 469 -16.11 21.67 -11.45
C SER A 469 -16.17 23.16 -11.09
N LYS A 470 -15.99 24.06 -12.06
CA LYS A 470 -16.03 25.52 -11.85
C LYS A 470 -17.39 26.07 -11.39
N ASN A 471 -18.46 25.29 -11.53
CA ASN A 471 -19.83 25.66 -11.14
C ASN A 471 -20.25 25.01 -9.81
N ILE A 472 -19.39 24.21 -9.17
CA ILE A 472 -19.62 23.71 -7.81
C ILE A 472 -19.61 24.93 -6.88
N PRO A 473 -20.61 25.12 -5.99
CA PRO A 473 -20.62 26.25 -5.08
C PRO A 473 -19.37 26.28 -4.20
N ASP A 474 -18.68 27.41 -4.14
CA ASP A 474 -17.45 27.58 -3.40
C ASP A 474 -17.63 27.44 -1.87
N ASP A 475 -18.73 27.96 -1.32
CA ASP A 475 -19.05 27.86 0.11
C ASP A 475 -20.18 26.84 0.33
N ILE A 476 -19.98 25.92 1.28
CA ILE A 476 -20.95 24.87 1.65
C ILE A 476 -22.32 25.42 2.03
N LYS A 477 -22.42 26.66 2.51
CA LYS A 477 -23.69 27.31 2.86
C LYS A 477 -24.62 27.48 1.67
N PHE A 478 -24.07 27.55 0.46
CA PHE A 478 -24.85 27.74 -0.77
C PHE A 478 -25.11 26.43 -1.50
N VAL A 479 -24.72 25.31 -0.96
CA VAL A 479 -24.93 23.99 -1.56
C VAL A 479 -26.33 23.49 -1.24
N SER A 480 -27.08 23.20 -2.29
CA SER A 480 -28.43 22.58 -2.17
C SER A 480 -28.30 21.08 -1.82
N GLU A 481 -29.26 20.55 -1.06
CA GLU A 481 -29.35 19.11 -0.75
C GLU A 481 -29.50 18.23 -2.01
N ASN A 482 -29.97 18.78 -3.11
CA ASN A 482 -30.07 18.07 -4.38
C ASN A 482 -28.68 17.70 -4.97
N ILE A 483 -27.60 18.23 -4.43
CA ILE A 483 -26.22 17.94 -4.89
C ILE A 483 -25.90 16.44 -4.94
N VAL A 484 -26.50 15.64 -4.05
CA VAL A 484 -26.32 14.17 -4.00
C VAL A 484 -26.93 13.44 -5.22
N GLN A 485 -27.79 14.09 -5.97
CA GLN A 485 -28.36 13.59 -7.22
C GLN A 485 -27.53 13.97 -8.45
N GLU A 486 -26.62 14.94 -8.30
CA GLU A 486 -25.85 15.49 -9.39
C GLU A 486 -24.61 14.66 -9.72
N ILE A 487 -24.18 14.76 -10.97
CA ILE A 487 -22.89 14.21 -11.43
C ILE A 487 -21.91 15.37 -11.58
N LEU A 488 -20.95 15.44 -10.67
CA LEU A 488 -19.97 16.50 -10.63
C LEU A 488 -18.77 16.18 -11.55
N GLY A 489 -18.30 17.16 -12.31
CA GLY A 489 -17.07 17.06 -13.08
C GLY A 489 -15.85 17.18 -12.14
N CYS A 490 -14.84 16.34 -12.36
CA CYS A 490 -13.54 16.50 -11.70
C CYS A 490 -12.78 17.67 -12.32
N GLU A 491 -12.12 18.50 -11.50
CA GLU A 491 -11.33 19.65 -11.94
C GLU A 491 -10.19 19.27 -12.90
N HIS A 492 -9.62 18.06 -12.76
CA HIS A 492 -8.59 17.55 -13.67
C HIS A 492 -9.12 17.10 -15.04
N GLU A 493 -10.43 16.95 -15.23
CA GLU A 493 -11.11 16.60 -16.50
C GLU A 493 -10.48 15.38 -17.22
N GLY A 494 -9.77 14.50 -16.49
CA GLY A 494 -9.02 13.39 -17.05
C GLY A 494 -7.59 13.72 -17.51
N ASN A 495 -7.17 14.98 -17.43
CA ASN A 495 -5.85 15.45 -17.90
C ASN A 495 -4.75 15.31 -16.84
N CYS A 496 -4.80 14.28 -16.01
CA CYS A 496 -3.79 14.01 -14.99
C CYS A 496 -3.35 12.54 -15.00
N LYS A 497 -2.27 12.23 -14.25
CA LYS A 497 -1.74 10.87 -14.09
C LYS A 497 -2.34 10.12 -12.89
N GLU A 498 -3.40 10.66 -12.27
CA GLU A 498 -3.97 10.22 -10.99
C GLU A 498 -5.17 9.28 -11.15
N GLN A 499 -5.26 8.56 -12.27
CA GLN A 499 -6.38 7.67 -12.60
C GLN A 499 -7.75 8.37 -12.49
N CYS A 500 -7.82 9.62 -12.89
CA CYS A 500 -9.01 10.47 -12.79
C CYS A 500 -10.26 9.77 -13.35
N THR A 501 -11.35 9.82 -12.60
CA THR A 501 -12.65 9.26 -13.05
C THR A 501 -13.44 10.21 -13.94
N ILE A 502 -12.94 11.43 -14.21
CA ILE A 502 -13.57 12.52 -14.97
C ILE A 502 -14.79 13.10 -14.26
N ALA A 503 -15.60 12.24 -13.67
CA ALA A 503 -16.81 12.63 -12.94
C ALA A 503 -16.97 11.81 -11.66
N PHE A 504 -17.72 12.35 -10.68
CA PHE A 504 -18.00 11.69 -9.41
C PHE A 504 -19.35 12.17 -8.85
N ARG A 505 -19.81 11.50 -7.81
CA ARG A 505 -20.99 11.92 -7.03
C ARG A 505 -20.61 12.08 -5.57
N ILE A 506 -21.27 12.98 -4.89
CA ILE A 506 -21.25 13.09 -3.43
C ILE A 506 -22.31 12.14 -2.89
N THR A 507 -21.94 11.25 -1.98
CA THR A 507 -22.90 10.38 -1.29
C THR A 507 -23.62 11.15 -0.19
N GLU A 508 -24.83 10.70 0.21
CA GLU A 508 -25.58 11.35 1.30
C GLU A 508 -24.76 11.42 2.61
N PRO A 509 -24.12 10.35 3.09
CA PRO A 509 -23.27 10.42 4.30
C PRO A 509 -22.09 11.40 4.15
N GLU A 510 -21.48 11.47 2.96
CA GLU A 510 -20.39 12.40 2.65
C GLU A 510 -20.85 13.84 2.70
N PHE A 511 -22.02 14.16 2.11
CA PHE A 511 -22.59 15.51 2.15
C PHE A 511 -22.94 15.95 3.58
N GLN A 512 -23.52 15.05 4.38
CA GLN A 512 -23.82 15.34 5.79
C GLN A 512 -22.53 15.60 6.61
N PHE A 513 -21.45 14.90 6.30
CA PHE A 513 -20.14 15.16 6.93
C PHE A 513 -19.65 16.59 6.62
N TYR A 514 -19.61 16.99 5.34
CA TYR A 514 -19.19 18.34 4.97
C TYR A 514 -20.05 19.43 5.59
N LYS A 515 -21.36 19.23 5.60
CA LYS A 515 -22.33 20.18 6.19
C LYS A 515 -22.16 20.32 7.71
N ALA A 516 -22.02 19.19 8.42
CA ALA A 516 -21.84 19.18 9.88
C ALA A 516 -20.55 19.86 10.32
N HIS A 517 -19.46 19.67 9.57
CA HIS A 517 -18.13 20.22 9.90
C HIS A 517 -17.83 21.52 9.14
N LYS A 518 -18.81 22.07 8.41
CA LYS A 518 -18.68 23.33 7.66
C LYS A 518 -17.48 23.31 6.70
N LEU A 519 -17.27 22.19 5.99
CA LEU A 519 -16.22 22.00 5.01
C LEU A 519 -16.76 22.24 3.59
N PRO A 520 -16.00 22.83 2.68
CA PRO A 520 -16.41 22.97 1.29
C PRO A 520 -16.50 21.62 0.59
N LEU A 521 -17.29 21.53 -0.49
CA LEU A 521 -17.31 20.34 -1.32
C LEU A 521 -15.98 20.15 -2.07
N PRO A 522 -15.52 18.89 -2.28
CA PRO A 522 -14.36 18.63 -3.10
C PRO A 522 -14.63 18.91 -4.58
N HIS A 523 -13.66 19.49 -5.29
CA HIS A 523 -13.68 19.70 -6.73
C HIS A 523 -12.99 18.56 -7.51
N LEU A 524 -12.29 17.69 -6.79
CA LEU A 524 -11.58 16.53 -7.33
C LEU A 524 -12.33 15.23 -7.08
N CYS A 525 -12.27 14.31 -8.03
CA CYS A 525 -12.80 12.96 -7.83
C CYS A 525 -12.01 12.19 -6.74
N PRO A 526 -12.60 11.13 -6.15
CA PRO A 526 -11.95 10.38 -5.07
C PRO A 526 -10.54 9.86 -5.40
N ASN A 527 -10.27 9.48 -6.65
CA ASN A 527 -8.93 9.05 -7.05
C ASN A 527 -7.93 10.21 -7.03
N CYS A 528 -8.28 11.36 -7.61
CA CYS A 528 -7.40 12.52 -7.59
C CYS A 528 -7.13 12.99 -6.15
N ARG A 529 -8.14 13.02 -5.28
CA ARG A 529 -7.98 13.33 -3.85
C ARG A 529 -7.02 12.35 -3.16
N HIS A 530 -7.13 11.06 -3.47
CA HIS A 530 -6.21 10.04 -2.94
C HIS A 530 -4.77 10.30 -3.39
N TYR A 531 -4.54 10.45 -4.68
CA TYR A 531 -3.19 10.68 -5.20
C TYR A 531 -2.56 11.96 -4.63
N GLN A 532 -3.35 13.03 -4.42
CA GLN A 532 -2.83 14.23 -3.76
C GLN A 532 -2.42 13.99 -2.30
N ARG A 533 -3.13 13.14 -1.56
CA ARG A 533 -2.72 12.76 -0.19
C ARG A 533 -1.43 11.96 -0.18
N VAL A 534 -1.28 10.97 -1.05
CA VAL A 534 -0.07 10.14 -1.09
C VAL A 534 1.16 10.89 -1.58
N LEU A 535 1.03 12.06 -2.22
CA LEU A 535 2.16 12.96 -2.52
C LEU A 535 2.84 13.52 -1.24
N ASN A 536 2.16 13.47 -0.08
CA ASN A 536 2.80 13.82 1.20
C ASN A 536 3.82 12.75 1.65
N ARG A 537 3.75 11.55 1.11
CA ARG A 537 4.71 10.48 1.36
C ARG A 537 5.97 10.67 0.51
N ASN A 538 7.12 10.43 1.10
CA ASN A 538 8.35 10.34 0.33
C ASN A 538 8.34 9.11 -0.61
N PRO A 539 9.00 9.19 -1.77
CA PRO A 539 9.10 8.03 -2.67
C PRO A 539 9.94 6.91 -2.05
N ASN A 540 9.64 5.67 -2.42
CA ASN A 540 10.38 4.48 -1.97
C ASN A 540 11.74 4.37 -2.68
N LYS A 541 12.55 5.40 -2.51
CA LYS A 541 13.88 5.51 -3.11
C LYS A 541 14.78 6.31 -2.19
N PHE A 542 16.09 5.97 -2.18
CA PHE A 542 17.06 6.66 -1.36
C PHE A 542 18.05 7.46 -2.19
N TRP A 543 18.47 8.56 -1.59
CA TRP A 543 19.55 9.41 -2.05
C TRP A 543 20.52 9.69 -0.91
N ARG A 544 21.80 9.78 -1.22
CA ARG A 544 22.79 10.25 -0.26
C ARG A 544 22.79 11.77 -0.22
N ARG A 545 22.59 12.33 0.96
CA ARG A 545 22.58 13.79 1.19
C ARG A 545 23.46 14.16 2.38
N LYS A 546 23.90 15.41 2.41
CA LYS A 546 24.55 16.04 3.56
C LYS A 546 23.51 16.73 4.42
N CYS A 547 23.76 16.79 5.73
CA CYS A 547 22.95 17.59 6.65
C CYS A 547 23.02 19.07 6.24
N MET A 548 21.84 19.69 6.10
CA MET A 548 21.75 21.08 5.67
C MET A 548 21.92 22.10 6.83
N LYS A 549 22.13 21.61 8.08
CA LYS A 549 22.48 22.50 9.21
C LYS A 549 23.86 23.06 9.00
N GLU A 550 23.99 24.38 9.13
CA GLU A 550 25.27 25.08 9.03
C GLU A 550 26.29 24.49 10.02
N GLY A 551 27.51 24.22 9.54
CA GLY A 551 28.59 23.60 10.33
C GLY A 551 28.49 22.09 10.52
N CYS A 552 27.46 21.40 10.01
CA CYS A 552 27.36 19.95 10.12
C CYS A 552 27.88 19.24 8.87
N SER A 553 28.85 18.33 9.06
CA SER A 553 29.43 17.51 7.96
C SER A 553 28.80 16.13 7.82
N ASN A 554 27.76 15.80 8.59
CA ASN A 554 27.16 14.45 8.58
C ASN A 554 26.47 14.15 7.26
N GLU A 555 26.69 12.94 6.74
CA GLU A 555 26.03 12.40 5.55
C GLU A 555 25.12 11.23 5.94
N PHE A 556 24.02 11.06 5.21
CA PHE A 556 23.03 10.01 5.44
C PHE A 556 22.29 9.65 4.16
N GLU A 557 21.67 8.50 4.16
CA GLU A 557 20.67 8.12 3.16
C GLU A 557 19.29 8.60 3.60
N THR A 558 18.50 9.12 2.64
CA THR A 558 17.18 9.69 2.90
C THR A 558 16.25 9.50 1.71
N ALA A 559 14.97 9.43 1.95
CA ALA A 559 13.94 9.42 0.91
C ALA A 559 13.60 10.84 0.36
N TYR A 560 14.24 11.88 0.87
CA TYR A 560 14.13 13.23 0.30
C TYR A 560 15.11 13.40 -0.87
N ALA A 561 14.60 13.49 -2.08
CA ALA A 561 15.42 13.71 -3.27
C ALA A 561 16.22 15.04 -3.20
N PRO A 562 17.43 15.12 -3.79
CA PRO A 562 18.28 16.31 -3.69
C PRO A 562 17.69 17.59 -4.32
N ASP A 563 16.82 17.44 -5.30
CA ASP A 563 16.14 18.52 -6.03
C ASP A 563 14.86 19.03 -5.35
N ARG A 564 14.45 18.39 -4.25
CA ARG A 564 13.29 18.83 -3.47
C ARG A 564 13.63 20.04 -2.60
N PRO A 565 12.64 20.95 -2.35
CA PRO A 565 12.88 22.21 -1.65
C PRO A 565 13.06 22.07 -0.14
N GLU A 566 12.77 20.90 0.45
CA GLU A 566 12.81 20.73 1.90
C GLU A 566 14.22 20.81 2.47
N ILE A 567 14.35 21.50 3.59
CA ILE A 567 15.53 21.49 4.44
C ILE A 567 15.57 20.16 5.17
N VAL A 568 16.67 19.40 5.04
CA VAL A 568 16.80 18.08 5.64
C VAL A 568 17.99 18.02 6.60
N TYR A 569 17.73 17.69 7.85
CA TYR A 569 18.73 17.56 8.90
C TYR A 569 18.96 16.11 9.30
N CYS A 570 20.21 15.80 9.69
CA CYS A 570 20.49 14.56 10.40
C CYS A 570 19.76 14.52 11.75
N GLU A 571 19.60 13.36 12.33
CA GLU A 571 18.86 13.17 13.59
C GLU A 571 19.36 14.07 14.72
N LYS A 572 20.68 14.17 14.91
CA LYS A 572 21.27 15.02 15.94
C LYS A 572 20.89 16.49 15.77
N CYS A 573 21.06 17.05 14.58
CA CYS A 573 20.77 18.46 14.32
C CYS A 573 19.27 18.75 14.38
N TYR A 574 18.45 17.81 13.88
CA TYR A 574 17.00 17.93 13.96
C TYR A 574 16.50 17.94 15.40
N ASN A 575 16.99 17.00 16.22
CA ASN A 575 16.58 16.94 17.63
C ASN A 575 16.99 18.19 18.43
N GLN A 576 18.13 18.80 18.13
CA GLN A 576 18.57 20.06 18.74
C GLN A 576 17.70 21.26 18.37
N GLU A 577 17.02 21.22 17.23
CA GLU A 577 16.21 22.34 16.73
C GLU A 577 14.73 22.21 17.12
N VAL A 578 14.22 20.99 17.22
CA VAL A 578 12.78 20.70 17.32
C VAL A 578 12.38 20.24 18.73
N TYR A 579 13.31 19.65 19.49
CA TYR A 579 13.10 19.17 20.86
C TYR A 579 13.94 19.99 21.85
#